data_52b92bee7154a6646084b7dc02ce913a
#
_entry.id   52b92bee7154a6646084b7dc02ce913a
#
_cell.length_a   1.000
_cell.length_b   1.000
_cell.length_c   1.000
_cell.angle_alpha   90.00
_cell.angle_beta   90.00
_cell.angle_gamma   90.00
#
_symmetry.space_group_name_H-M   'P 1'
#
loop_
_entity.id
_entity.type
_entity.pdbx_description
1 polymer ?
#
loop_
_entity_poly.entity_id
_entity_poly.type
_entity_poly.pdbx_seq_one_letter_code
_entity_poly.pdbx_strand_id
1 'polypeptide(L)'
;MTIDEIRRSVQGRWCSEGVDVTVEGVSIDSRTAEPGDMFVAIRGKNFDGHDFLDRAAHAGCIAAMVDIDGCQVGLADESDKRFGAGMITVDDTVKALGALAVEHRGKASVTTVIAVTGSNGKTTTKRMIDHILSRRFTGSASPKSFNNDIGVPLTLLGVMRNDDYVVCEIGSNSPGEIRHLSRMASPNIGVITSIGPTHLEKLGSLENVAVEKASMLGMLADDALAVVWGDSAELNRAAKAYDGRMIKFGRTEQCQLRLSDYRTVGRGCVFEINGRLHVELSVTGSHNALNAMAAVAVAQRMGIDPAEAAGELSDFTGVPMRLEWIQCGPITIINDAYNANPSSLAAAGEVLSGAEASRRVLIAGDMLELGEAAEEFHRQGGMQLARGGVDLLIGVGTLGRYIAMGADACDVETLSFDSVEDLFTEVVALLEPGDTVLVKGSRSMGMERLVDTIRNGFEDAGKE
;
A
#
# COMPACT_ATOMS: atom_id res chain seq x y z
N MET A 1 -24.09 -14.19 4.33
CA MET A 1 -24.89 -13.91 5.56
C MET A 1 -26.26 -13.42 5.13
N THR A 2 -27.34 -13.77 5.88
CA THR A 2 -28.65 -13.16 5.59
C THR A 2 -28.66 -11.69 6.03
N ILE A 3 -29.57 -10.90 5.46
CA ILE A 3 -29.64 -9.46 5.79
C ILE A 3 -30.01 -9.25 7.28
N ASP A 4 -30.82 -10.13 7.90
CA ASP A 4 -31.12 -10.05 9.32
C ASP A 4 -29.94 -10.47 10.21
N GLU A 5 -29.12 -11.44 9.80
CA GLU A 5 -27.83 -11.72 10.46
C GLU A 5 -26.90 -10.51 10.40
N ILE A 6 -26.81 -9.84 9.24
CA ILE A 6 -26.01 -8.62 9.07
C ILE A 6 -26.53 -7.53 10.01
N ARG A 7 -27.83 -7.25 9.98
CA ARG A 7 -28.46 -6.24 10.85
C ARG A 7 -28.12 -6.46 12.34
N ARG A 8 -28.20 -7.70 12.81
CA ARG A 8 -27.86 -8.04 14.21
C ARG A 8 -26.39 -7.82 14.51
N SER A 9 -25.48 -8.24 13.60
CA SER A 9 -24.04 -8.13 13.81
C SER A 9 -23.57 -6.68 13.89
N VAL A 10 -24.23 -5.76 13.17
CA VAL A 10 -23.92 -4.33 13.18
C VAL A 10 -24.77 -3.52 14.17
N GLN A 11 -25.64 -4.19 14.96
CA GLN A 11 -26.62 -3.58 15.88
C GLN A 11 -27.54 -2.57 15.16
N GLY A 12 -27.82 -2.83 13.90
CA GLY A 12 -28.62 -1.98 13.03
C GLY A 12 -30.15 -2.13 13.29
N ARG A 13 -30.90 -1.14 12.85
CA ARG A 13 -32.36 -1.13 12.85
C ARG A 13 -32.87 -1.17 11.42
N TRP A 14 -34.09 -1.65 11.22
CA TRP A 14 -34.75 -1.53 9.94
C TRP A 14 -35.09 -0.06 9.64
N CYS A 15 -34.63 0.44 8.50
CA CYS A 15 -35.11 1.66 7.87
C CYS A 15 -36.32 1.30 6.98
N SER A 16 -36.18 0.28 6.14
CA SER A 16 -37.27 -0.42 5.49
C SER A 16 -37.00 -1.92 5.56
N GLU A 17 -38.01 -2.70 6.03
CA GLU A 17 -37.89 -4.15 6.14
C GLU A 17 -38.26 -4.80 4.79
N GLY A 18 -37.44 -5.76 4.37
CA GLY A 18 -37.63 -6.54 3.16
C GLY A 18 -37.63 -8.05 3.40
N VAL A 19 -37.34 -8.83 2.38
CA VAL A 19 -37.25 -10.28 2.47
C VAL A 19 -35.89 -10.71 3.04
N ASP A 20 -35.88 -11.58 4.04
CA ASP A 20 -34.64 -12.12 4.61
C ASP A 20 -33.96 -13.09 3.62
N VAL A 21 -33.02 -12.59 2.87
CA VAL A 21 -32.24 -13.34 1.87
C VAL A 21 -30.76 -13.23 2.15
N THR A 22 -29.96 -14.12 1.56
CA THR A 22 -28.51 -14.07 1.65
C THR A 22 -27.97 -12.94 0.79
N VAL A 23 -27.12 -12.09 1.37
CA VAL A 23 -26.31 -11.08 0.69
C VAL A 23 -25.06 -11.77 0.15
N GLU A 24 -24.75 -11.58 -1.12
CA GLU A 24 -23.63 -12.25 -1.80
C GLU A 24 -22.32 -11.50 -1.62
N GLY A 25 -22.35 -10.15 -1.65
CA GLY A 25 -21.19 -9.29 -1.48
C GLY A 25 -21.54 -7.96 -0.81
N VAL A 26 -20.51 -7.14 -0.59
CA VAL A 26 -20.64 -5.79 -0.03
C VAL A 26 -19.91 -4.80 -0.93
N SER A 27 -20.61 -3.77 -1.37
CA SER A 27 -20.04 -2.69 -2.18
C SER A 27 -20.24 -1.31 -1.54
N ILE A 28 -19.27 -0.43 -1.72
CA ILE A 28 -19.34 0.99 -1.36
C ILE A 28 -19.34 1.90 -2.59
N ASP A 29 -19.26 1.31 -3.79
CA ASP A 29 -19.19 2.03 -5.06
C ASP A 29 -20.26 1.50 -6.03
N SER A 30 -21.27 2.32 -6.29
CA SER A 30 -22.39 1.97 -7.18
C SER A 30 -22.00 1.70 -8.65
N ARG A 31 -20.75 1.98 -9.03
CA ARG A 31 -20.21 1.72 -10.39
C ARG A 31 -19.67 0.30 -10.53
N THR A 32 -19.30 -0.32 -9.42
CA THR A 32 -18.69 -1.66 -9.35
C THR A 32 -19.52 -2.63 -8.51
N ALA A 33 -20.67 -2.20 -8.02
CA ALA A 33 -21.62 -3.05 -7.31
C ALA A 33 -22.20 -4.12 -8.25
N GLU A 34 -22.35 -5.34 -7.74
CA GLU A 34 -22.87 -6.48 -8.49
C GLU A 34 -24.27 -6.87 -8.00
N PRO A 35 -25.08 -7.55 -8.83
CA PRO A 35 -26.37 -8.08 -8.40
C PRO A 35 -26.20 -9.02 -7.20
N GLY A 36 -27.03 -8.83 -6.17
CA GLY A 36 -26.95 -9.59 -4.92
C GLY A 36 -26.16 -8.92 -3.80
N ASP A 37 -25.43 -7.84 -4.10
CA ASP A 37 -24.67 -7.08 -3.11
C ASP A 37 -25.54 -6.29 -2.15
N MET A 38 -25.00 -6.02 -0.97
CA MET A 38 -25.44 -4.94 -0.08
C MET A 38 -24.60 -3.69 -0.34
N PHE A 39 -25.25 -2.58 -0.63
CA PHE A 39 -24.58 -1.28 -0.76
C PHE A 39 -24.41 -0.62 0.61
N VAL A 40 -23.21 -0.19 0.96
CA VAL A 40 -22.92 0.56 2.19
C VAL A 40 -22.66 2.02 1.84
N ALA A 41 -23.58 2.89 2.23
CA ALA A 41 -23.48 4.33 1.97
C ALA A 41 -22.52 4.98 2.96
N ILE A 42 -21.35 5.43 2.49
CA ILE A 42 -20.30 6.06 3.30
C ILE A 42 -20.21 7.55 2.95
N ARG A 43 -20.19 8.41 3.97
CA ARG A 43 -19.90 9.84 3.80
C ARG A 43 -18.40 10.05 3.68
N GLY A 44 -17.95 10.40 2.49
CA GLY A 44 -16.55 10.76 2.20
C GLY A 44 -16.32 12.27 2.25
N LYS A 45 -15.06 12.69 2.05
CA LYS A 45 -14.69 14.13 1.99
C LYS A 45 -15.29 14.84 0.78
N ASN A 46 -15.44 14.15 -0.35
CA ASN A 46 -15.84 14.72 -1.64
C ASN A 46 -17.23 14.26 -2.11
N PHE A 47 -17.71 13.12 -1.62
CA PHE A 47 -18.96 12.50 -2.04
C PHE A 47 -19.70 11.92 -0.84
N ASP A 48 -21.03 11.97 -0.86
CA ASP A 48 -21.89 11.26 0.06
C ASP A 48 -22.45 10.00 -0.62
N GLY A 49 -22.18 8.82 -0.05
CA GLY A 49 -22.66 7.54 -0.56
C GLY A 49 -24.18 7.45 -0.64
N HIS A 50 -24.89 8.20 0.20
CA HIS A 50 -26.36 8.24 0.23
C HIS A 50 -26.97 8.81 -1.05
N ASP A 51 -26.24 9.67 -1.76
CA ASP A 51 -26.67 10.23 -3.08
C ASP A 51 -26.71 9.16 -4.18
N PHE A 52 -26.11 7.99 -3.94
CA PHE A 52 -25.98 6.90 -4.94
C PHE A 52 -26.87 5.69 -4.66
N LEU A 53 -27.80 5.74 -3.70
CA LEU A 53 -28.71 4.63 -3.38
C LEU A 53 -29.52 4.15 -4.57
N ASP A 54 -30.11 5.06 -5.35
CA ASP A 54 -30.85 4.71 -6.56
C ASP A 54 -29.98 3.99 -7.59
N ARG A 55 -28.75 4.49 -7.78
CA ARG A 55 -27.81 3.89 -8.71
C ARG A 55 -27.38 2.48 -8.25
N ALA A 56 -27.16 2.29 -6.96
CA ALA A 56 -26.82 1.00 -6.38
C ALA A 56 -27.99 -0.01 -6.57
N ALA A 57 -29.22 0.43 -6.34
CA ALA A 57 -30.40 -0.40 -6.60
C ALA A 57 -30.52 -0.80 -8.08
N HIS A 58 -30.29 0.15 -9.01
CA HIS A 58 -30.27 -0.13 -10.45
C HIS A 58 -29.12 -1.07 -10.88
N ALA A 59 -27.98 -1.06 -10.16
CA ALA A 59 -26.88 -2.00 -10.38
C ALA A 59 -27.21 -3.42 -9.88
N GLY A 60 -28.34 -3.60 -9.19
CA GLY A 60 -28.80 -4.91 -8.71
C GLY A 60 -28.49 -5.18 -7.23
N CYS A 61 -28.04 -4.18 -6.46
CA CYS A 61 -27.94 -4.33 -5.01
C CYS A 61 -29.30 -4.68 -4.42
N ILE A 62 -29.35 -5.70 -3.57
CA ILE A 62 -30.59 -6.18 -2.96
C ILE A 62 -30.89 -5.55 -1.61
N ALA A 63 -29.87 -4.97 -0.96
CA ALA A 63 -29.94 -4.33 0.35
C ALA A 63 -29.08 -3.07 0.40
N ALA A 64 -29.36 -2.20 1.38
CA ALA A 64 -28.47 -1.09 1.69
C ALA A 64 -28.27 -0.92 3.21
N MET A 65 -27.09 -0.38 3.58
CA MET A 65 -26.75 0.09 4.92
C MET A 65 -26.51 1.59 4.87
N VAL A 66 -27.24 2.36 5.66
CA VAL A 66 -27.23 3.82 5.69
C VAL A 66 -27.05 4.33 7.12
N ASP A 67 -26.64 5.58 7.29
CA ASP A 67 -26.71 6.24 8.61
C ASP A 67 -28.13 6.74 8.89
N ILE A 68 -28.35 7.29 10.09
CA ILE A 68 -29.67 7.76 10.55
C ILE A 68 -30.22 8.86 9.63
N ASP A 69 -29.39 9.81 9.23
CA ASP A 69 -29.79 10.90 8.34
C ASP A 69 -30.10 10.38 6.95
N GLY A 70 -29.30 9.43 6.46
CA GLY A 70 -29.50 8.75 5.18
C GLY A 70 -30.79 7.93 5.13
N CYS A 71 -31.22 7.36 6.27
CA CYS A 71 -32.52 6.69 6.37
C CYS A 71 -33.67 7.68 6.13
N GLN A 72 -33.61 8.89 6.65
CA GLN A 72 -34.64 9.91 6.48
C GLN A 72 -34.72 10.44 5.04
N VAL A 73 -33.55 10.60 4.38
CA VAL A 73 -33.45 11.05 3.01
C VAL A 73 -33.74 9.92 2.00
N GLY A 74 -33.34 8.71 2.34
CA GLY A 74 -33.49 7.52 1.49
C GLY A 74 -34.92 6.98 1.39
N LEU A 75 -35.78 7.30 2.37
CA LEU A 75 -37.21 6.95 2.32
C LEU A 75 -38.00 8.12 1.74
N ALA A 76 -38.21 8.10 0.42
CA ALA A 76 -39.19 9.00 -0.18
C ALA A 76 -40.62 8.69 0.32
N ASP A 77 -40.87 7.47 0.77
CA ASP A 77 -42.10 6.96 1.37
C ASP A 77 -41.76 5.64 2.14
N GLU A 78 -42.51 5.32 3.21
CA GLU A 78 -42.38 4.04 3.96
C GLU A 78 -42.62 2.80 3.05
N SER A 79 -43.20 3.01 1.85
CA SER A 79 -43.40 1.98 0.82
C SER A 79 -42.22 1.80 -0.14
N ASP A 80 -41.11 2.51 0.04
CA ASP A 80 -39.94 2.43 -0.85
C ASP A 80 -39.31 1.04 -0.78
N LYS A 81 -39.50 0.25 -1.82
CA LYS A 81 -39.01 -1.14 -1.98
C LYS A 81 -37.88 -1.24 -3.00
N ARG A 82 -37.11 -0.15 -3.22
CA ARG A 82 -35.97 -0.17 -4.18
C ARG A 82 -34.95 -1.27 -3.87
N PHE A 83 -34.83 -1.66 -2.60
CA PHE A 83 -34.02 -2.80 -2.16
C PHE A 83 -34.93 -3.92 -1.66
N GLY A 84 -35.00 -5.03 -2.39
CA GLY A 84 -35.91 -6.15 -2.09
C GLY A 84 -35.67 -6.81 -0.73
N ALA A 85 -34.42 -6.80 -0.25
CA ALA A 85 -34.03 -7.29 1.08
C ALA A 85 -34.10 -6.20 2.17
N GLY A 86 -34.39 -4.94 1.81
CA GLY A 86 -34.60 -3.82 2.71
C GLY A 86 -33.35 -2.95 2.95
N MET A 87 -33.53 -1.95 3.81
CA MET A 87 -32.47 -1.04 4.25
C MET A 87 -32.27 -1.12 5.76
N ILE A 88 -30.99 -1.15 6.17
CA ILE A 88 -30.56 -1.14 7.57
C ILE A 88 -29.99 0.25 7.89
N THR A 89 -30.44 0.85 8.98
CA THR A 89 -29.83 2.08 9.53
C THR A 89 -28.91 1.75 10.71
N VAL A 90 -27.77 2.44 10.75
CA VAL A 90 -26.75 2.36 11.81
C VAL A 90 -26.31 3.76 12.22
N ASP A 91 -25.66 3.90 13.36
CA ASP A 91 -25.15 5.19 13.83
C ASP A 91 -23.96 5.70 12.98
N ASP A 92 -23.14 4.76 12.46
CA ASP A 92 -21.92 5.05 11.67
C ASP A 92 -21.65 3.87 10.72
N THR A 93 -21.78 4.13 9.43
CA THR A 93 -21.65 3.08 8.40
C THR A 93 -20.23 2.52 8.27
N VAL A 94 -19.18 3.31 8.59
CA VAL A 94 -17.79 2.83 8.58
C VAL A 94 -17.54 1.87 9.75
N LYS A 95 -18.02 2.23 10.95
CA LYS A 95 -17.92 1.34 12.12
C LYS A 95 -18.72 0.05 11.92
N ALA A 96 -19.90 0.18 11.34
CA ALA A 96 -20.77 -0.97 11.04
C ALA A 96 -20.13 -1.91 10.00
N LEU A 97 -19.48 -1.34 8.96
CA LEU A 97 -18.69 -2.11 7.99
C LEU A 97 -17.58 -2.90 8.67
N GLY A 98 -16.85 -2.28 9.60
CA GLY A 98 -15.83 -2.94 10.42
C GLY A 98 -16.40 -4.06 11.30
N ALA A 99 -17.54 -3.83 11.97
CA ALA A 99 -18.20 -4.85 12.79
C ALA A 99 -18.66 -6.05 11.94
N LEU A 100 -19.20 -5.79 10.75
CA LEU A 100 -19.58 -6.82 9.79
C LEU A 100 -18.38 -7.66 9.34
N ALA A 101 -17.24 -7.00 9.08
CA ALA A 101 -16.00 -7.68 8.69
C ALA A 101 -15.46 -8.59 9.81
N VAL A 102 -15.54 -8.17 11.07
CA VAL A 102 -15.17 -9.00 12.25
C VAL A 102 -16.06 -10.24 12.34
N GLU A 103 -17.36 -10.09 12.18
CA GLU A 103 -18.30 -11.23 12.19
C GLU A 103 -18.05 -12.20 11.05
N HIS A 104 -17.82 -11.66 9.83
CA HIS A 104 -17.49 -12.47 8.66
C HIS A 104 -16.17 -13.23 8.84
N ARG A 105 -15.12 -12.55 9.36
CA ARG A 105 -13.81 -13.16 9.69
C ARG A 105 -13.98 -14.31 10.70
N GLY A 106 -14.82 -14.14 11.70
CA GLY A 106 -15.12 -15.19 12.69
C GLY A 106 -15.70 -16.46 12.06
N LYS A 107 -16.53 -16.32 11.01
CA LYS A 107 -17.10 -17.43 10.24
C LYS A 107 -16.11 -18.09 9.28
N ALA A 108 -15.09 -17.35 8.79
CA ALA A 108 -14.01 -17.85 7.94
C ALA A 108 -12.79 -18.29 8.77
N SER A 109 -12.99 -19.10 9.81
CA SER A 109 -11.99 -19.46 10.83
C SER A 109 -10.80 -20.28 10.29
N VAL A 110 -10.97 -20.97 9.16
CA VAL A 110 -9.90 -21.80 8.54
C VAL A 110 -8.95 -20.98 7.64
N THR A 111 -9.38 -19.81 7.18
CA THR A 111 -8.57 -18.94 6.33
C THR A 111 -7.43 -18.30 7.13
N THR A 112 -6.19 -18.44 6.66
CA THR A 112 -5.02 -17.77 7.24
C THR A 112 -5.02 -16.30 6.87
N VAL A 113 -5.13 -15.41 7.85
CA VAL A 113 -5.00 -13.97 7.65
C VAL A 113 -3.55 -13.55 7.84
N ILE A 114 -2.99 -12.92 6.81
CA ILE A 114 -1.62 -12.38 6.77
C ILE A 114 -1.75 -10.86 6.74
N ALA A 115 -1.32 -10.18 7.81
CA ALA A 115 -1.33 -8.72 7.89
C ALA A 115 0.05 -8.15 7.57
N VAL A 116 0.12 -7.15 6.71
CA VAL A 116 1.38 -6.49 6.30
C VAL A 116 1.32 -5.01 6.62
N THR A 117 2.21 -4.55 7.52
CA THR A 117 2.40 -3.13 7.84
C THR A 117 3.85 -2.71 7.71
N GLY A 118 4.14 -1.42 7.88
CA GLY A 118 5.46 -0.80 7.84
C GLY A 118 5.42 0.60 7.24
N SER A 119 6.52 1.32 7.33
CA SER A 119 6.66 2.65 6.70
C SER A 119 6.69 2.54 5.18
N ASN A 120 7.51 1.64 4.64
CA ASN A 120 7.67 1.33 3.21
C ASN A 120 7.51 -0.16 2.95
N GLY A 121 7.33 -0.57 1.69
CA GLY A 121 7.34 -1.97 1.26
C GLY A 121 6.04 -2.74 1.46
N LYS A 122 5.02 -2.21 2.15
CA LYS A 122 3.74 -2.89 2.43
C LYS A 122 3.10 -3.54 1.20
N THR A 123 2.80 -2.74 0.20
CA THR A 123 2.11 -3.20 -1.01
C THR A 123 2.97 -4.19 -1.81
N THR A 124 4.27 -3.92 -1.92
CA THR A 124 5.20 -4.82 -2.63
C THR A 124 5.30 -6.17 -1.92
N THR A 125 5.50 -6.17 -0.60
CA THR A 125 5.55 -7.41 0.20
C THR A 125 4.22 -8.18 0.12
N LYS A 126 3.08 -7.49 0.26
CA LYS A 126 1.76 -8.08 0.07
C LYS A 126 1.63 -8.78 -1.29
N ARG A 127 2.05 -8.11 -2.36
CA ARG A 127 1.98 -8.66 -3.72
C ARG A 127 2.96 -9.81 -3.94
N MET A 128 4.15 -9.78 -3.35
CA MET A 128 5.10 -10.89 -3.37
C MET A 128 4.55 -12.11 -2.62
N ILE A 129 3.94 -11.92 -1.44
CA ILE A 129 3.28 -12.98 -0.70
C ILE A 129 2.16 -13.61 -1.52
N ASP A 130 1.26 -12.80 -2.06
CA ASP A 130 0.15 -13.23 -2.89
C ASP A 130 0.64 -13.98 -4.14
N HIS A 131 1.70 -13.46 -4.79
CA HIS A 131 2.31 -14.08 -5.97
C HIS A 131 2.84 -15.51 -5.70
N ILE A 132 3.52 -15.71 -4.56
CA ILE A 132 4.00 -17.04 -4.19
C ILE A 132 2.84 -17.94 -3.78
N LEU A 133 1.93 -17.46 -2.93
CA LEU A 133 0.87 -18.31 -2.36
C LEU A 133 -0.16 -18.73 -3.40
N SER A 134 -0.51 -17.87 -4.35
CA SER A 134 -1.51 -18.13 -5.39
C SER A 134 -1.11 -19.27 -6.35
N ARG A 135 0.16 -19.68 -6.38
CA ARG A 135 0.63 -20.84 -7.15
C ARG A 135 0.16 -22.17 -6.54
N ARG A 136 -0.17 -22.20 -5.27
CA ARG A 136 -0.45 -23.43 -4.53
C ARG A 136 -1.74 -23.40 -3.71
N PHE A 137 -2.21 -22.22 -3.34
CA PHE A 137 -3.35 -22.00 -2.46
C PHE A 137 -4.39 -21.11 -3.13
N THR A 138 -5.64 -21.26 -2.71
CA THR A 138 -6.72 -20.35 -3.09
C THR A 138 -6.79 -19.21 -2.07
N GLY A 139 -6.91 -17.98 -2.54
CA GLY A 139 -6.99 -16.82 -1.65
C GLY A 139 -6.87 -15.51 -2.40
N SER A 140 -6.72 -14.43 -1.66
CA SER A 140 -6.69 -13.09 -2.22
C SER A 140 -5.81 -12.13 -1.41
N ALA A 141 -5.55 -10.95 -1.99
CA ALA A 141 -4.86 -9.87 -1.30
C ALA A 141 -5.65 -8.56 -1.42
N SER A 142 -5.48 -7.66 -0.44
CA SER A 142 -6.10 -6.32 -0.48
C SER A 142 -5.99 -5.70 -1.86
N PRO A 143 -7.09 -5.27 -2.49
CA PRO A 143 -7.04 -4.52 -3.74
C PRO A 143 -6.24 -3.21 -3.55
N LYS A 144 -5.42 -2.85 -4.52
CA LYS A 144 -4.64 -1.60 -4.46
C LYS A 144 -3.97 -1.43 -3.07
N SER A 145 -4.18 -0.27 -2.43
CA SER A 145 -3.72 0.03 -1.06
C SER A 145 -4.91 0.17 -0.11
N PHE A 146 -5.85 -0.80 -0.14
CA PHE A 146 -6.98 -0.88 0.80
C PHE A 146 -6.43 -1.27 2.18
N ASN A 147 -6.04 -0.25 2.98
CA ASN A 147 -5.28 -0.44 4.20
C ASN A 147 -5.77 0.38 5.41
N ASN A 148 -6.99 0.94 5.32
CA ASN A 148 -7.62 1.78 6.34
C ASN A 148 -8.97 1.19 6.81
N ASP A 149 -9.75 1.97 7.60
CA ASP A 149 -11.05 1.60 8.19
C ASP A 149 -12.14 1.22 7.18
N ILE A 150 -11.91 1.44 5.91
CA ILE A 150 -12.80 1.01 4.81
C ILE A 150 -12.17 -0.15 4.05
N GLY A 151 -10.89 -0.02 3.71
CA GLY A 151 -10.20 -0.99 2.85
C GLY A 151 -9.95 -2.33 3.51
N VAL A 152 -9.58 -2.35 4.80
CA VAL A 152 -9.37 -3.59 5.55
C VAL A 152 -10.67 -4.38 5.73
N PRO A 153 -11.81 -3.76 6.16
CA PRO A 153 -13.10 -4.44 6.17
C PRO A 153 -13.49 -5.03 4.82
N LEU A 154 -13.39 -4.27 3.73
CA LEU A 154 -13.73 -4.76 2.39
C LEU A 154 -12.85 -5.94 1.96
N THR A 155 -11.57 -5.92 2.32
CA THR A 155 -10.66 -7.05 2.07
C THR A 155 -11.12 -8.31 2.81
N LEU A 156 -11.48 -8.17 4.09
CA LEU A 156 -11.95 -9.30 4.90
C LEU A 156 -13.33 -9.83 4.45
N LEU A 157 -14.24 -8.94 4.03
CA LEU A 157 -15.55 -9.31 3.50
C LEU A 157 -15.48 -9.99 2.14
N GLY A 158 -14.40 -9.76 1.38
CA GLY A 158 -14.13 -10.46 0.12
C GLY A 158 -13.61 -11.89 0.30
N VAL A 159 -13.32 -12.34 1.54
CA VAL A 159 -12.84 -13.71 1.80
C VAL A 159 -13.95 -14.72 1.54
N MET A 160 -13.68 -15.67 0.67
CA MET A 160 -14.58 -16.76 0.35
C MET A 160 -14.42 -17.93 1.33
N ARG A 161 -15.46 -18.74 1.48
CA ARG A 161 -15.49 -19.82 2.48
C ARG A 161 -14.39 -20.86 2.32
N ASN A 162 -13.88 -21.02 1.10
CA ASN A 162 -12.84 -22.01 0.76
C ASN A 162 -11.46 -21.37 0.54
N ASP A 163 -11.28 -20.10 0.89
CA ASP A 163 -9.98 -19.47 0.78
C ASP A 163 -9.03 -19.99 1.86
N ASP A 164 -7.84 -20.40 1.44
CA ASP A 164 -6.75 -20.83 2.33
C ASP A 164 -6.08 -19.64 3.02
N TYR A 165 -6.02 -18.48 2.32
CA TYR A 165 -5.37 -17.28 2.83
C TYR A 165 -6.04 -15.98 2.35
N VAL A 166 -5.78 -14.91 3.12
CA VAL A 166 -5.98 -13.53 2.69
C VAL A 166 -4.82 -12.66 3.16
N VAL A 167 -4.29 -11.80 2.27
CA VAL A 167 -3.23 -10.85 2.62
C VAL A 167 -3.82 -9.45 2.78
N CYS A 168 -3.88 -8.97 4.02
CA CYS A 168 -4.38 -7.64 4.39
C CYS A 168 -3.23 -6.65 4.50
N GLU A 169 -3.24 -5.58 3.72
CA GLU A 169 -2.38 -4.43 3.95
C GLU A 169 -2.96 -3.59 5.09
N ILE A 170 -2.14 -3.22 6.09
CA ILE A 170 -2.56 -2.40 7.23
C ILE A 170 -1.71 -1.13 7.27
N GLY A 171 -2.36 0.01 7.04
CA GLY A 171 -1.76 1.34 7.08
C GLY A 171 -2.12 2.11 8.35
N SER A 172 -1.38 3.18 8.64
CA SER A 172 -1.77 4.19 9.62
C SER A 172 -1.22 5.54 9.25
N ASN A 173 -1.99 6.57 9.57
CA ASN A 173 -1.59 7.97 9.54
C ASN A 173 -1.59 8.58 10.96
N SER A 174 -2.20 7.90 11.94
CA SER A 174 -2.39 8.41 13.31
C SER A 174 -2.16 7.29 14.34
N PRO A 175 -1.88 7.63 15.61
CA PRO A 175 -1.69 6.65 16.69
C PRO A 175 -2.92 5.77 16.90
N GLY A 176 -2.70 4.45 17.07
CA GLY A 176 -3.73 3.46 17.41
C GLY A 176 -4.44 2.83 16.22
N GLU A 177 -4.27 3.33 15.00
CA GLU A 177 -4.91 2.77 13.79
C GLU A 177 -4.42 1.36 13.47
N ILE A 178 -3.11 1.09 13.57
CA ILE A 178 -2.57 -0.27 13.36
C ILE A 178 -3.20 -1.25 14.33
N ARG A 179 -3.29 -0.89 15.60
CA ARG A 179 -3.88 -1.75 16.64
C ARG A 179 -5.36 -2.03 16.34
N HIS A 180 -6.11 -1.00 15.95
CA HIS A 180 -7.53 -1.11 15.61
C HIS A 180 -7.75 -2.06 14.43
N LEU A 181 -7.08 -1.82 13.30
CA LEU A 181 -7.21 -2.62 12.09
C LEU A 181 -6.70 -4.05 12.28
N SER A 182 -5.60 -4.23 13.02
CA SER A 182 -5.06 -5.55 13.32
C SER A 182 -6.00 -6.36 14.23
N ARG A 183 -6.67 -5.71 15.19
CA ARG A 183 -7.69 -6.37 16.01
C ARG A 183 -8.85 -6.88 15.17
N MET A 184 -9.28 -6.09 14.17
CA MET A 184 -10.34 -6.48 13.23
C MET A 184 -9.92 -7.69 12.39
N ALA A 185 -8.69 -7.68 11.88
CA ALA A 185 -8.15 -8.74 11.02
C ALA A 185 -7.80 -10.03 11.81
N SER A 186 -7.41 -9.91 13.09
CA SER A 186 -6.94 -11.01 13.95
C SER A 186 -5.93 -11.90 13.21
N PRO A 187 -4.72 -11.39 12.86
CA PRO A 187 -3.85 -12.08 11.92
C PRO A 187 -3.18 -13.33 12.50
N ASN A 188 -3.04 -14.37 11.68
CA ASN A 188 -2.26 -15.56 11.95
C ASN A 188 -0.76 -15.35 11.61
N ILE A 189 -0.47 -14.41 10.70
CA ILE A 189 0.88 -13.98 10.36
C ILE A 189 0.90 -12.46 10.30
N GLY A 190 1.82 -11.83 11.05
CA GLY A 190 2.02 -10.39 11.02
C GLY A 190 3.39 -10.03 10.44
N VAL A 191 3.42 -9.15 9.43
CA VAL A 191 4.65 -8.71 8.78
C VAL A 191 4.87 -7.23 9.02
N ILE A 192 6.04 -6.84 9.57
CA ILE A 192 6.48 -5.44 9.69
C ILE A 192 7.67 -5.23 8.78
N THR A 193 7.45 -4.56 7.64
CA THR A 193 8.41 -4.49 6.54
C THR A 193 9.56 -3.52 6.78
N SER A 194 9.29 -2.37 7.36
CA SER A 194 10.29 -1.33 7.63
C SER A 194 9.79 -0.28 8.62
N ILE A 195 10.72 0.46 9.22
CA ILE A 195 10.48 1.68 10.00
C ILE A 195 11.27 2.82 9.35
N GLY A 196 10.61 3.93 9.13
CA GLY A 196 11.22 5.14 8.57
C GLY A 196 10.37 6.37 8.88
N PRO A 197 10.88 7.57 8.65
CA PRO A 197 10.21 8.84 8.95
C PRO A 197 8.99 9.02 8.03
N THR A 198 7.83 8.62 8.53
CA THR A 198 6.52 8.73 7.88
C THR A 198 5.50 9.22 8.89
N HIS A 199 4.56 10.06 8.45
CA HIS A 199 3.47 10.57 9.28
C HIS A 199 3.96 11.25 10.58
N LEU A 200 5.16 11.86 10.54
CA LEU A 200 5.79 12.48 11.72
C LEU A 200 4.97 13.65 12.27
N GLU A 201 4.19 14.31 11.44
CA GLU A 201 3.26 15.37 11.87
C GLU A 201 2.29 14.88 12.96
N LYS A 202 1.85 13.63 12.90
CA LYS A 202 0.91 13.04 13.86
C LYS A 202 1.56 12.07 14.83
N LEU A 203 2.58 11.35 14.42
CA LEU A 203 3.28 10.37 15.25
C LEU A 203 4.44 10.99 16.04
N GLY A 204 4.96 12.14 15.62
CA GLY A 204 5.96 12.94 16.33
C GLY A 204 7.40 12.46 16.18
N SER A 205 7.70 11.16 16.30
CA SER A 205 9.06 10.62 16.26
C SER A 205 9.15 9.25 15.60
N LEU A 206 10.37 8.85 15.23
CA LEU A 206 10.65 7.51 14.67
C LEU A 206 10.34 6.40 15.68
N GLU A 207 10.57 6.64 16.96
CA GLU A 207 10.21 5.73 18.05
C GLU A 207 8.70 5.49 18.08
N ASN A 208 7.91 6.54 17.96
CA ASN A 208 6.45 6.43 17.94
C ASN A 208 5.96 5.71 16.68
N VAL A 209 6.61 5.94 15.52
CA VAL A 209 6.33 5.16 14.30
C VAL A 209 6.57 3.66 14.55
N ALA A 210 7.67 3.32 15.21
CA ALA A 210 7.99 1.93 15.55
C ALA A 210 6.98 1.34 16.53
N VAL A 211 6.58 2.08 17.58
CA VAL A 211 5.56 1.67 18.56
C VAL A 211 4.22 1.45 17.87
N GLU A 212 3.80 2.37 17.00
CA GLU A 212 2.56 2.24 16.24
C GLU A 212 2.57 0.96 15.38
N LYS A 213 3.62 0.71 14.59
CA LYS A 213 3.71 -0.50 13.76
C LYS A 213 3.82 -1.78 14.60
N ALA A 214 4.59 -1.76 15.69
CA ALA A 214 4.71 -2.89 16.62
C ALA A 214 3.41 -3.21 17.37
N SER A 215 2.46 -2.27 17.46
CA SER A 215 1.16 -2.50 18.10
C SER A 215 0.35 -3.64 17.45
N MET A 216 0.64 -3.99 16.19
CA MET A 216 0.10 -5.17 15.52
C MET A 216 0.44 -6.47 16.27
N LEU A 217 1.64 -6.58 16.84
CA LEU A 217 2.12 -7.81 17.48
C LEU A 217 1.20 -8.26 18.63
N GLY A 218 0.64 -7.31 19.39
CA GLY A 218 -0.30 -7.60 20.46
C GLY A 218 -1.72 -7.98 19.98
N MET A 219 -1.96 -7.99 18.68
CA MET A 219 -3.25 -8.34 18.07
C MET A 219 -3.17 -9.60 17.22
N LEU A 220 -2.01 -10.26 17.20
CA LEU A 220 -1.85 -11.55 16.51
C LEU A 220 -2.64 -12.64 17.23
N ALA A 221 -3.15 -13.59 16.44
CA ALA A 221 -3.84 -14.77 16.96
C ALA A 221 -2.89 -15.68 17.77
N ASP A 222 -3.46 -16.60 18.53
CA ASP A 222 -2.68 -17.64 19.21
C ASP A 222 -1.88 -18.46 18.17
N ASP A 223 -0.65 -18.87 18.53
CA ASP A 223 0.29 -19.58 17.63
C ASP A 223 0.68 -18.82 16.33
N ALA A 224 0.40 -17.52 16.27
CA ALA A 224 0.77 -16.70 15.12
C ALA A 224 2.29 -16.55 14.96
N LEU A 225 2.71 -16.18 13.75
CA LEU A 225 4.08 -15.84 13.41
C LEU A 225 4.21 -14.33 13.18
N ALA A 226 5.16 -13.69 13.85
CA ALA A 226 5.63 -12.35 13.51
C ALA A 226 6.85 -12.42 12.58
N VAL A 227 6.83 -11.73 11.45
CA VAL A 227 7.95 -11.55 10.53
C VAL A 227 8.35 -10.09 10.57
N VAL A 228 9.49 -9.76 11.16
CA VAL A 228 9.82 -8.39 11.58
C VAL A 228 11.16 -7.95 11.01
N TRP A 229 11.22 -6.73 10.46
CA TRP A 229 12.48 -6.15 10.02
C TRP A 229 13.42 -5.89 11.21
N GLY A 230 14.54 -6.62 11.23
CA GLY A 230 15.46 -6.65 12.37
C GLY A 230 16.49 -5.53 12.41
N ASP A 231 16.69 -4.75 11.33
CA ASP A 231 17.73 -3.72 11.27
C ASP A 231 17.35 -2.41 11.98
N SER A 232 16.09 -2.22 12.39
CA SER A 232 15.66 -1.03 13.17
C SER A 232 15.84 -1.26 14.67
N ALA A 233 16.65 -0.39 15.30
CA ALA A 233 16.79 -0.37 16.76
C ALA A 233 15.47 0.01 17.46
N GLU A 234 14.70 0.95 16.87
CA GLU A 234 13.40 1.43 17.36
C GLU A 234 12.38 0.29 17.37
N LEU A 235 12.28 -0.44 16.23
CA LEU A 235 11.38 -1.58 16.13
C LEU A 235 11.77 -2.72 17.08
N ASN A 236 13.07 -3.01 17.21
CA ASN A 236 13.55 -4.02 18.14
C ASN A 236 13.21 -3.67 19.60
N ARG A 237 13.28 -2.38 19.97
CA ARG A 237 12.83 -1.92 21.31
C ARG A 237 11.31 -2.05 21.48
N ALA A 238 10.53 -1.58 20.49
CA ALA A 238 9.07 -1.63 20.53
C ALA A 238 8.52 -3.06 20.56
N ALA A 239 9.17 -4.00 19.87
CA ALA A 239 8.78 -5.40 19.79
C ALA A 239 9.28 -6.25 20.99
N LYS A 240 10.06 -5.68 21.92
CA LYS A 240 10.71 -6.44 23.01
C LYS A 240 9.71 -7.17 23.93
N ALA A 241 8.53 -6.62 24.12
CA ALA A 241 7.50 -7.20 24.99
C ALA A 241 6.70 -8.33 24.32
N TYR A 242 6.90 -8.58 23.03
CA TYR A 242 6.25 -9.68 22.34
C TYR A 242 6.99 -10.98 22.62
N ASP A 243 6.30 -11.95 23.18
CA ASP A 243 6.80 -13.27 23.59
C ASP A 243 6.40 -14.42 22.65
N GLY A 244 5.64 -14.11 21.59
CA GLY A 244 5.24 -15.07 20.57
C GLY A 244 6.36 -15.44 19.59
N ARG A 245 6.04 -16.29 18.63
CA ARG A 245 7.00 -16.72 17.60
C ARG A 245 7.36 -15.55 16.69
N MET A 246 8.67 -15.25 16.55
CA MET A 246 9.18 -14.17 15.73
C MET A 246 10.35 -14.63 14.86
N ILE A 247 10.31 -14.25 13.58
CA ILE A 247 11.43 -14.31 12.64
C ILE A 247 11.85 -12.89 12.30
N LYS A 248 13.12 -12.55 12.50
CA LYS A 248 13.69 -11.29 12.06
C LYS A 248 14.39 -11.48 10.72
N PHE A 249 14.12 -10.57 9.78
CA PHE A 249 14.84 -10.48 8.51
C PHE A 249 15.55 -9.14 8.41
N GLY A 250 16.67 -9.09 7.70
CA GLY A 250 17.49 -7.88 7.56
C GLY A 250 18.90 -8.19 7.12
N ARG A 251 19.82 -7.27 7.43
CA ARG A 251 21.24 -7.35 7.07
C ARG A 251 22.14 -7.67 8.27
N THR A 252 21.67 -7.36 9.47
CA THR A 252 22.44 -7.50 10.71
C THR A 252 22.48 -8.95 11.20
N GLU A 253 23.51 -9.30 11.98
CA GLU A 253 23.73 -10.65 12.50
C GLU A 253 22.63 -11.14 13.45
N GLN A 254 21.84 -10.23 14.00
CA GLN A 254 20.70 -10.58 14.86
C GLN A 254 19.48 -11.12 14.08
N CYS A 255 19.52 -11.06 12.74
CA CYS A 255 18.44 -11.54 11.89
C CYS A 255 18.61 -13.04 11.59
N GLN A 256 17.51 -13.81 11.75
CA GLN A 256 17.47 -15.21 11.36
C GLN A 256 17.48 -15.40 9.84
N LEU A 257 16.89 -14.45 9.09
CA LEU A 257 17.02 -14.36 7.65
C LEU A 257 17.89 -13.16 7.33
N ARG A 258 19.11 -13.41 6.88
CA ARG A 258 20.09 -12.36 6.58
C ARG A 258 20.33 -12.22 5.09
N LEU A 259 20.16 -10.99 4.61
CA LEU A 259 20.53 -10.62 3.23
C LEU A 259 22.05 -10.67 3.06
N SER A 260 22.51 -11.40 2.06
CA SER A 260 23.90 -11.48 1.66
C SER A 260 24.03 -11.49 0.14
N ASP A 261 25.20 -11.17 -0.35
CA ASP A 261 25.60 -11.19 -1.77
C ASP A 261 24.59 -10.52 -2.73
N TYR A 262 24.09 -9.33 -2.32
CA TYR A 262 23.15 -8.57 -3.14
C TYR A 262 23.86 -7.93 -4.34
N ARG A 263 23.32 -8.15 -5.55
CA ARG A 263 23.81 -7.54 -6.81
C ARG A 263 22.63 -7.18 -7.71
N THR A 264 22.70 -6.00 -8.31
CA THR A 264 21.77 -5.60 -9.39
C THR A 264 22.14 -6.30 -10.69
N VAL A 265 21.14 -6.83 -11.41
CA VAL A 265 21.31 -7.50 -12.72
C VAL A 265 20.25 -6.95 -13.66
N GLY A 266 20.63 -6.09 -14.59
CA GLY A 266 19.68 -5.39 -15.45
C GLY A 266 18.68 -4.58 -14.65
N ARG A 267 17.39 -4.84 -14.86
CA ARG A 267 16.27 -4.22 -14.11
C ARG A 267 15.82 -5.02 -12.89
N GLY A 268 16.51 -6.11 -12.57
CA GLY A 268 16.27 -6.99 -11.43
C GLY A 268 17.44 -7.01 -10.45
N CYS A 269 17.44 -8.00 -9.56
CA CYS A 269 18.54 -8.27 -8.67
C CYS A 269 18.66 -9.76 -8.34
N VAL A 270 19.86 -10.15 -7.92
CA VAL A 270 20.14 -11.47 -7.33
C VAL A 270 20.73 -11.27 -5.95
N PHE A 271 20.40 -12.16 -5.04
CA PHE A 271 20.91 -12.13 -3.68
C PHE A 271 20.84 -13.51 -3.02
N GLU A 272 21.46 -13.65 -1.87
CA GLU A 272 21.37 -14.85 -1.07
C GLU A 272 20.73 -14.57 0.30
N ILE A 273 19.96 -15.52 0.80
CA ILE A 273 19.51 -15.55 2.20
C ILE A 273 20.43 -16.48 2.97
N ASN A 274 21.10 -15.94 4.00
CA ASN A 274 22.03 -16.66 4.87
C ASN A 274 23.24 -17.26 4.13
N GLY A 275 23.63 -16.76 2.94
CA GLY A 275 24.72 -17.29 2.13
C GLY A 275 24.44 -18.71 1.58
N ARG A 276 23.17 -19.07 1.42
CA ARG A 276 22.76 -20.43 1.04
C ARG A 276 21.62 -20.50 0.05
N LEU A 277 20.55 -19.74 0.31
CA LEU A 277 19.38 -19.72 -0.55
C LEU A 277 19.53 -18.61 -1.58
N HIS A 278 19.76 -18.98 -2.82
CA HIS A 278 19.84 -18.06 -3.95
C HIS A 278 18.44 -17.60 -4.35
N VAL A 279 18.28 -16.29 -4.59
CA VAL A 279 17.03 -15.67 -5.01
C VAL A 279 17.28 -14.76 -6.20
N GLU A 280 16.54 -14.98 -7.27
CA GLU A 280 16.45 -14.06 -8.40
C GLU A 280 15.15 -13.28 -8.30
N LEU A 281 15.21 -11.97 -8.49
CA LEU A 281 14.06 -11.08 -8.42
C LEU A 281 14.09 -10.15 -9.63
N SER A 282 13.00 -10.12 -10.39
CA SER A 282 12.88 -9.29 -11.60
C SER A 282 12.69 -7.80 -11.33
N VAL A 283 12.62 -7.40 -10.08
CA VAL A 283 12.59 -5.99 -9.65
C VAL A 283 13.87 -5.64 -8.88
N THR A 284 14.37 -4.44 -9.10
CA THR A 284 15.61 -3.97 -8.49
C THR A 284 15.40 -3.30 -7.13
N GLY A 285 16.48 -3.08 -6.41
CA GLY A 285 16.53 -2.39 -5.13
C GLY A 285 16.71 -3.35 -3.95
N SER A 286 17.70 -3.05 -3.11
CA SER A 286 18.03 -3.86 -1.92
C SER A 286 16.88 -3.93 -0.91
N HIS A 287 16.00 -2.93 -0.90
CA HIS A 287 14.76 -2.95 -0.11
C HIS A 287 13.74 -3.95 -0.67
N ASN A 288 13.71 -4.21 -1.99
CA ASN A 288 12.86 -5.25 -2.59
C ASN A 288 13.40 -6.65 -2.27
N ALA A 289 14.71 -6.83 -2.17
CA ALA A 289 15.29 -8.08 -1.64
C ALA A 289 14.82 -8.34 -0.19
N LEU A 290 14.76 -7.32 0.66
CA LEU A 290 14.23 -7.45 2.03
C LEU A 290 12.72 -7.76 2.02
N ASN A 291 11.92 -7.14 1.14
CA ASN A 291 10.51 -7.46 0.97
C ASN A 291 10.30 -8.92 0.54
N ALA A 292 11.14 -9.41 -0.38
CA ALA A 292 11.15 -10.79 -0.85
C ALA A 292 11.50 -11.80 0.27
N MET A 293 12.47 -11.47 1.12
CA MET A 293 12.81 -12.29 2.29
C MET A 293 11.64 -12.43 3.26
N ALA A 294 10.90 -11.34 3.49
CA ALA A 294 9.69 -11.39 4.30
C ALA A 294 8.61 -12.29 3.67
N ALA A 295 8.45 -12.22 2.33
CA ALA A 295 7.50 -13.06 1.60
C ALA A 295 7.89 -14.55 1.65
N VAL A 296 9.17 -14.89 1.51
CA VAL A 296 9.69 -16.26 1.66
C VAL A 296 9.43 -16.80 3.09
N ALA A 297 9.62 -15.97 4.13
CA ALA A 297 9.32 -16.37 5.52
C ALA A 297 7.82 -16.69 5.71
N VAL A 298 6.95 -15.91 5.11
CA VAL A 298 5.49 -16.17 5.13
C VAL A 298 5.16 -17.46 4.39
N ALA A 299 5.71 -17.65 3.19
CA ALA A 299 5.51 -18.85 2.37
C ALA A 299 5.96 -20.11 3.11
N GLN A 300 7.11 -20.06 3.79
CA GLN A 300 7.60 -21.16 4.64
C GLN A 300 6.62 -21.48 5.78
N ARG A 301 6.03 -20.47 6.41
CA ARG A 301 5.00 -20.68 7.46
C ARG A 301 3.73 -21.33 6.89
N MET A 302 3.42 -21.07 5.64
CA MET A 302 2.31 -21.70 4.90
C MET A 302 2.65 -23.10 4.35
N GLY A 303 3.86 -23.60 4.60
CA GLY A 303 4.28 -24.95 4.22
C GLY A 303 4.87 -25.06 2.80
N ILE A 304 5.28 -23.96 2.19
CA ILE A 304 6.03 -23.93 0.94
C ILE A 304 7.52 -24.02 1.28
N ASP A 305 8.27 -24.85 0.55
CA ASP A 305 9.72 -24.92 0.68
C ASP A 305 10.38 -23.57 0.33
N PRO A 306 11.35 -23.07 1.11
CA PRO A 306 12.00 -21.79 0.83
C PRO A 306 12.62 -21.67 -0.55
N ALA A 307 13.17 -22.75 -1.11
CA ALA A 307 13.75 -22.72 -2.45
C ALA A 307 12.68 -22.67 -3.55
N GLU A 308 11.54 -23.33 -3.35
CA GLU A 308 10.35 -23.21 -4.18
C GLU A 308 9.82 -21.76 -4.13
N ALA A 309 9.61 -21.20 -2.92
CA ALA A 309 9.15 -19.82 -2.74
C ALA A 309 10.10 -18.78 -3.38
N ALA A 310 11.41 -18.99 -3.27
CA ALA A 310 12.41 -18.13 -3.92
C ALA A 310 12.35 -18.20 -5.44
N GLY A 311 12.13 -19.40 -6.00
CA GLY A 311 11.98 -19.62 -7.44
C GLY A 311 10.78 -18.89 -8.03
N GLU A 312 9.65 -18.87 -7.31
CA GLU A 312 8.42 -18.17 -7.73
C GLU A 312 8.59 -16.65 -7.84
N LEU A 313 9.57 -16.05 -7.16
CA LEU A 313 9.82 -14.60 -7.22
C LEU A 313 10.55 -14.18 -8.51
N SER A 314 11.11 -15.09 -9.27
CA SER A 314 11.89 -14.79 -10.49
C SER A 314 11.04 -14.16 -11.61
N ASP A 315 9.73 -14.41 -11.64
CA ASP A 315 8.77 -13.83 -12.59
C ASP A 315 7.85 -12.76 -11.98
N PHE A 316 8.15 -12.27 -10.77
CA PHE A 316 7.40 -11.21 -10.13
C PHE A 316 7.57 -9.87 -10.84
N THR A 317 6.54 -9.38 -11.51
CA THR A 317 6.60 -8.19 -12.40
C THR A 317 6.61 -6.83 -11.69
N GLY A 318 6.64 -6.81 -10.36
CA GLY A 318 6.59 -5.55 -9.59
C GLY A 318 5.18 -5.01 -9.36
N VAL A 319 5.12 -3.77 -8.92
CA VAL A 319 3.86 -3.06 -8.62
C VAL A 319 3.88 -1.73 -9.37
N PRO A 320 2.81 -1.37 -10.10
CA PRO A 320 2.74 -0.08 -10.80
C PRO A 320 3.05 1.10 -9.88
N MET A 321 3.73 2.10 -10.42
CA MET A 321 4.19 3.30 -9.72
C MET A 321 5.11 3.04 -8.51
N ARG A 322 5.81 1.90 -8.46
CA ARG A 322 6.78 1.54 -7.41
C ARG A 322 8.05 1.00 -8.02
N LEU A 323 8.94 1.93 -8.42
CA LEU A 323 10.14 1.65 -9.22
C LEU A 323 9.82 0.86 -10.49
N GLU A 324 8.72 1.20 -11.13
CA GLU A 324 8.27 0.62 -12.39
C GLU A 324 9.12 1.18 -13.55
N TRP A 325 9.76 0.29 -14.30
CA TRP A 325 10.61 0.65 -15.43
C TRP A 325 9.79 0.71 -16.72
N ILE A 326 9.78 1.87 -17.37
CA ILE A 326 9.04 2.13 -18.60
C ILE A 326 10.04 2.58 -19.67
N GLN A 327 10.13 1.86 -20.77
CA GLN A 327 10.88 2.32 -21.93
C GLN A 327 10.01 3.25 -22.76
N CYS A 328 10.51 4.45 -23.05
CA CYS A 328 9.76 5.47 -23.76
C CYS A 328 10.64 6.09 -24.85
N GLY A 329 10.58 5.54 -26.07
CA GLY A 329 11.47 5.96 -27.14
C GLY A 329 12.95 5.92 -26.73
N PRO A 330 13.67 7.05 -26.83
CA PRO A 330 15.09 7.10 -26.53
C PRO A 330 15.42 7.25 -25.03
N ILE A 331 14.41 7.35 -24.15
CA ILE A 331 14.59 7.51 -22.70
C ILE A 331 14.02 6.34 -21.91
N THR A 332 14.46 6.20 -20.68
CA THR A 332 13.90 5.26 -19.71
C THR A 332 13.29 6.01 -18.54
N ILE A 333 12.07 5.66 -18.13
CA ILE A 333 11.41 6.23 -16.96
C ILE A 333 11.42 5.19 -15.84
N ILE A 334 11.79 5.60 -14.62
CA ILE A 334 11.58 4.87 -13.39
C ILE A 334 10.41 5.55 -12.67
N ASN A 335 9.22 4.98 -12.82
CA ASN A 335 8.01 5.49 -12.21
C ASN A 335 7.91 5.03 -10.75
N ASP A 336 8.16 5.94 -9.80
CA ASP A 336 7.98 5.72 -8.36
C ASP A 336 7.04 6.79 -7.76
N ALA A 337 6.03 7.18 -8.54
CA ALA A 337 5.13 8.29 -8.29
C ALA A 337 4.02 8.00 -7.27
N TYR A 338 3.94 6.79 -6.71
CA TYR A 338 2.86 6.43 -5.79
C TYR A 338 2.86 7.24 -4.50
N ASN A 339 4.03 7.38 -3.84
CA ASN A 339 4.22 8.17 -2.62
C ASN A 339 5.71 8.40 -2.36
N ALA A 340 6.03 9.39 -1.50
CA ALA A 340 7.40 9.73 -1.11
C ALA A 340 7.54 9.95 0.40
N ASN A 341 8.67 9.50 0.94
CA ASN A 341 9.20 9.85 2.24
C ASN A 341 10.74 9.77 2.18
N PRO A 342 11.49 10.29 3.17
CA PRO A 342 12.94 10.35 3.11
C PRO A 342 13.62 9.01 2.82
N SER A 343 13.18 7.92 3.49
CA SER A 343 13.77 6.59 3.29
C SER A 343 13.49 6.03 1.90
N SER A 344 12.27 6.24 1.37
CA SER A 344 11.91 5.75 0.03
C SER A 344 12.54 6.58 -1.07
N LEU A 345 12.77 7.89 -0.85
CA LEU A 345 13.48 8.75 -1.78
C LEU A 345 14.97 8.32 -1.89
N ALA A 346 15.61 8.05 -0.76
CA ALA A 346 16.98 7.53 -0.73
C ALA A 346 17.10 6.19 -1.47
N ALA A 347 16.19 5.24 -1.19
CA ALA A 347 16.19 3.93 -1.84
C ALA A 347 15.94 4.02 -3.36
N ALA A 348 15.08 4.94 -3.82
CA ALA A 348 14.86 5.18 -5.24
C ALA A 348 16.09 5.84 -5.90
N GLY A 349 16.77 6.73 -5.19
CA GLY A 349 18.04 7.31 -5.63
C GLY A 349 19.16 6.28 -5.81
N GLU A 350 19.26 5.28 -4.91
CA GLU A 350 20.19 4.15 -5.08
C GLU A 350 19.91 3.36 -6.36
N VAL A 351 18.63 3.16 -6.70
CA VAL A 351 18.23 2.47 -7.94
C VAL A 351 18.61 3.30 -9.17
N LEU A 352 18.34 4.61 -9.16
CA LEU A 352 18.72 5.52 -10.24
C LEU A 352 20.25 5.57 -10.43
N SER A 353 20.99 5.62 -9.33
CA SER A 353 22.46 5.62 -9.32
C SER A 353 23.07 4.38 -9.97
N GLY A 354 22.43 3.22 -9.79
CA GLY A 354 22.83 1.96 -10.41
C GLY A 354 22.31 1.73 -11.83
N ALA A 355 21.50 2.64 -12.36
CA ALA A 355 20.91 2.51 -13.69
C ALA A 355 21.94 2.82 -14.81
N GLU A 356 21.85 2.05 -15.90
CA GLU A 356 22.55 2.43 -17.14
C GLU A 356 21.86 3.65 -17.75
N ALA A 357 22.58 4.74 -17.90
CA ALA A 357 22.07 6.00 -18.41
C ALA A 357 23.18 6.88 -18.97
N SER A 358 22.90 7.67 -20.01
CA SER A 358 23.78 8.77 -20.42
C SER A 358 23.73 9.91 -19.41
N ARG A 359 22.54 10.19 -18.89
CA ARG A 359 22.27 11.19 -17.85
C ARG A 359 21.19 10.65 -16.91
N ARG A 360 21.40 10.83 -15.60
CA ARG A 360 20.45 10.45 -14.53
C ARG A 360 19.67 11.67 -14.11
N VAL A 361 18.38 11.67 -14.41
CA VAL A 361 17.48 12.77 -14.09
C VAL A 361 16.56 12.36 -12.95
N LEU A 362 16.44 13.19 -11.93
CA LEU A 362 15.46 13.01 -10.87
C LEU A 362 14.43 14.14 -10.89
N ILE A 363 13.16 13.80 -10.99
CA ILE A 363 12.04 14.71 -10.76
C ILE A 363 11.42 14.36 -9.41
N ALA A 364 11.66 15.23 -8.41
CA ALA A 364 11.27 14.97 -7.02
C ALA A 364 10.26 16.00 -6.54
N GLY A 365 9.06 15.52 -6.17
CA GLY A 365 8.02 16.32 -5.55
C GLY A 365 8.11 16.33 -4.02
N ASP A 366 7.17 17.05 -3.39
CA ASP A 366 7.07 17.18 -1.95
C ASP A 366 6.94 15.82 -1.25
N MET A 367 7.61 15.67 -0.12
CA MET A 367 7.38 14.63 0.87
C MET A 367 6.53 15.21 2.00
N LEU A 368 5.25 14.89 2.00
CA LEU A 368 4.28 15.45 2.94
C LEU A 368 4.27 14.71 4.28
N GLU A 369 3.57 15.30 5.27
CA GLU A 369 3.33 14.73 6.60
C GLU A 369 4.61 14.54 7.45
N LEU A 370 5.68 15.27 7.18
CA LEU A 370 6.95 15.22 7.91
C LEU A 370 7.02 16.21 9.08
N GLY A 371 6.02 17.10 9.23
CA GLY A 371 5.95 18.09 10.30
C GLY A 371 7.04 19.17 10.17
N GLU A 372 7.49 19.70 11.31
CA GLU A 372 8.45 20.83 11.37
C GLU A 372 9.80 20.53 10.71
N ALA A 373 10.21 19.28 10.64
CA ALA A 373 11.50 18.88 10.03
C ALA A 373 11.41 18.69 8.50
N ALA A 374 10.28 19.00 7.86
CA ALA A 374 10.05 18.74 6.43
C ALA A 374 11.14 19.37 5.54
N GLU A 375 11.44 20.65 5.72
CA GLU A 375 12.46 21.36 4.92
C GLU A 375 13.83 20.69 5.03
N GLU A 376 14.24 20.33 6.25
CA GLU A 376 15.53 19.70 6.50
C GLU A 376 15.61 18.31 5.87
N PHE A 377 14.57 17.49 5.97
CA PHE A 377 14.52 16.19 5.29
C PHE A 377 14.64 16.32 3.77
N HIS A 378 14.01 17.33 3.18
CA HIS A 378 14.10 17.59 1.75
C HIS A 378 15.53 18.01 1.36
N ARG A 379 16.13 18.94 2.10
CA ARG A 379 17.49 19.40 1.84
C ARG A 379 18.52 18.25 1.96
N GLN A 380 18.43 17.47 3.02
CA GLN A 380 19.28 16.29 3.23
C GLN A 380 19.10 15.25 2.13
N GLY A 381 17.85 15.02 1.69
CA GLY A 381 17.54 14.14 0.56
C GLY A 381 18.24 14.61 -0.71
N GLY A 382 18.17 15.89 -1.04
CA GLY A 382 18.87 16.47 -2.19
C GLY A 382 20.38 16.28 -2.15
N MET A 383 21.02 16.57 -1.02
CA MET A 383 22.46 16.34 -0.82
C MET A 383 22.86 14.87 -0.99
N GLN A 384 22.03 13.94 -0.47
CA GLN A 384 22.30 12.51 -0.59
C GLN A 384 22.19 12.03 -2.05
N LEU A 385 21.18 12.49 -2.77
CA LEU A 385 20.94 12.16 -4.17
C LEU A 385 22.06 12.70 -5.10
N ALA A 386 22.51 13.93 -4.87
CA ALA A 386 23.63 14.51 -5.57
C ALA A 386 24.90 13.68 -5.43
N ARG A 387 25.22 13.26 -4.20
CA ARG A 387 26.38 12.36 -3.93
C ARG A 387 26.19 10.98 -4.54
N GLY A 388 24.97 10.56 -4.81
CA GLY A 388 24.59 9.32 -5.49
C GLY A 388 24.77 9.37 -7.02
N GLY A 389 25.20 10.50 -7.60
CA GLY A 389 25.49 10.63 -9.04
C GLY A 389 24.25 10.94 -9.88
N VAL A 390 23.31 11.73 -9.35
CA VAL A 390 22.26 12.39 -10.13
C VAL A 390 22.90 13.54 -10.91
N ASP A 391 22.62 13.62 -12.22
CA ASP A 391 23.20 14.64 -13.11
C ASP A 391 22.29 15.89 -13.19
N LEU A 392 20.97 15.72 -13.22
CA LEU A 392 19.97 16.79 -13.18
C LEU A 392 18.90 16.48 -12.13
N LEU A 393 18.63 17.43 -11.23
CA LEU A 393 17.58 17.33 -10.23
C LEU A 393 16.53 18.43 -10.43
N ILE A 394 15.27 18.01 -10.63
CA ILE A 394 14.12 18.90 -10.79
C ILE A 394 13.25 18.78 -9.54
N GLY A 395 13.23 19.81 -8.70
CA GLY A 395 12.38 19.93 -7.53
C GLY A 395 11.02 20.48 -7.90
N VAL A 396 9.92 19.82 -7.45
CA VAL A 396 8.54 20.22 -7.77
C VAL A 396 7.76 20.45 -6.48
N GLY A 397 7.14 21.61 -6.35
CA GLY A 397 6.32 21.97 -5.19
C GLY A 397 7.06 22.83 -4.17
N THR A 398 6.32 23.23 -3.13
CA THR A 398 6.82 24.10 -2.07
C THR A 398 7.98 23.53 -1.27
N LEU A 399 7.99 22.21 -1.08
CA LEU A 399 9.05 21.50 -0.36
C LEU A 399 10.07 20.88 -1.32
N GLY A 400 9.67 20.49 -2.54
CA GLY A 400 10.56 19.94 -3.56
C GLY A 400 11.72 20.87 -3.92
N ARG A 401 11.53 22.20 -3.86
CA ARG A 401 12.59 23.20 -4.01
C ARG A 401 13.76 23.01 -3.03
N TYR A 402 13.50 22.53 -1.80
CA TYR A 402 14.57 22.27 -0.83
C TYR A 402 15.39 21.03 -1.20
N ILE A 403 14.81 20.07 -1.94
CA ILE A 403 15.59 18.96 -2.52
C ILE A 403 16.57 19.54 -3.56
N ALA A 404 16.09 20.40 -4.46
CA ALA A 404 16.93 21.07 -5.44
C ALA A 404 18.04 21.90 -4.78
N MET A 405 17.71 22.71 -3.78
CA MET A 405 18.69 23.48 -3.01
C MET A 405 19.75 22.59 -2.33
N GLY A 406 19.37 21.41 -1.84
CA GLY A 406 20.30 20.46 -1.25
C GLY A 406 21.27 19.86 -2.29
N ALA A 407 20.79 19.59 -3.50
CA ALA A 407 21.60 19.09 -4.61
C ALA A 407 22.52 20.17 -5.18
N ASP A 408 22.02 21.39 -5.38
CA ASP A 408 22.81 22.56 -5.83
C ASP A 408 24.03 22.84 -4.94
N ALA A 409 23.87 22.68 -3.62
CA ALA A 409 24.98 22.77 -2.66
C ALA A 409 26.08 21.69 -2.86
N CYS A 410 25.87 20.72 -3.76
CA CYS A 410 26.82 19.67 -4.15
C CYS A 410 27.20 19.74 -5.64
N ASP A 411 27.04 20.91 -6.28
CA ASP A 411 27.41 21.18 -7.68
C ASP A 411 26.64 20.34 -8.72
N VAL A 412 25.41 19.91 -8.41
CA VAL A 412 24.50 19.22 -9.35
C VAL A 412 23.62 20.25 -10.04
N GLU A 413 23.39 20.09 -11.34
CA GLU A 413 22.44 20.92 -12.09
C GLU A 413 21.03 20.77 -11.51
N THR A 414 20.39 21.91 -11.19
CA THR A 414 19.07 21.89 -10.54
C THR A 414 18.09 22.87 -11.18
N LEU A 415 16.83 22.45 -11.22
CA LEU A 415 15.68 23.27 -11.58
C LEU A 415 14.62 23.17 -10.50
N SER A 416 13.74 24.17 -10.40
CA SER A 416 12.63 24.16 -9.46
C SER A 416 11.35 24.70 -10.11
N PHE A 417 10.23 24.03 -9.87
CA PHE A 417 8.90 24.41 -10.32
C PHE A 417 7.95 24.46 -9.14
N ASP A 418 7.04 25.44 -9.11
CA ASP A 418 6.11 25.62 -8.00
C ASP A 418 5.01 24.55 -7.96
N SER A 419 4.64 23.99 -9.11
CA SER A 419 3.64 22.93 -9.22
C SER A 419 3.98 21.89 -10.28
N VAL A 420 3.27 20.77 -10.27
CA VAL A 420 3.37 19.72 -11.30
C VAL A 420 2.88 20.27 -12.65
N GLU A 421 1.87 21.14 -12.62
CA GLU A 421 1.27 21.79 -13.78
C GLU A 421 2.27 22.69 -14.52
N ASP A 422 3.11 23.42 -13.81
CA ASP A 422 4.13 24.31 -14.40
C ASP A 422 5.17 23.50 -15.18
N LEU A 423 5.48 22.28 -14.73
CA LEU A 423 6.46 21.43 -15.40
C LEU A 423 5.91 20.70 -16.64
N PHE A 424 4.57 20.54 -16.79
CA PHE A 424 4.01 19.79 -17.92
C PHE A 424 4.44 20.30 -19.29
N THR A 425 4.54 21.62 -19.46
CA THR A 425 4.88 22.24 -20.75
C THR A 425 6.38 22.20 -21.07
N GLU A 426 7.22 21.99 -20.07
CA GLU A 426 8.67 22.07 -20.19
C GLU A 426 9.36 20.71 -20.08
N VAL A 427 8.75 19.74 -19.41
CA VAL A 427 9.43 18.49 -19.03
C VAL A 427 10.00 17.72 -20.21
N VAL A 428 9.28 17.67 -21.35
CA VAL A 428 9.77 16.96 -22.56
C VAL A 428 10.99 17.64 -23.16
N ALA A 429 11.04 18.97 -23.15
CA ALA A 429 12.17 19.75 -23.67
C ALA A 429 13.43 19.72 -22.78
N LEU A 430 13.26 19.40 -21.49
CA LEU A 430 14.35 19.26 -20.54
C LEU A 430 15.05 17.90 -20.61
N LEU A 431 14.44 16.90 -21.26
CA LEU A 431 14.95 15.55 -21.33
C LEU A 431 15.65 15.28 -22.67
N GLU A 432 16.72 14.48 -22.62
CA GLU A 432 17.58 14.15 -23.75
C GLU A 432 17.58 12.65 -24.05
N PRO A 433 17.86 12.25 -25.30
CA PRO A 433 18.05 10.85 -25.64
C PRO A 433 19.13 10.18 -24.77
N GLY A 434 18.81 9.03 -24.19
CA GLY A 434 19.68 8.29 -23.28
C GLY A 434 19.47 8.63 -21.79
N ASP A 435 18.54 9.55 -21.46
CA ASP A 435 18.18 9.83 -20.07
C ASP A 435 17.50 8.63 -19.40
N THR A 436 17.86 8.42 -18.13
CA THR A 436 17.03 7.64 -17.21
C THR A 436 16.44 8.58 -16.18
N VAL A 437 15.09 8.68 -16.18
CA VAL A 437 14.32 9.67 -15.43
C VAL A 437 13.56 8.99 -14.28
N LEU A 438 13.93 9.28 -13.04
CA LEU A 438 13.16 8.85 -11.86
C LEU A 438 12.13 9.94 -11.51
N VAL A 439 10.85 9.55 -11.42
CA VAL A 439 9.75 10.43 -11.00
C VAL A 439 9.19 9.97 -9.66
N LYS A 440 9.21 10.85 -8.65
CA LYS A 440 8.76 10.52 -7.30
C LYS A 440 8.20 11.73 -6.55
N GLY A 441 7.13 11.52 -5.78
CA GLY A 441 6.51 12.53 -4.90
C GLY A 441 5.39 11.94 -4.07
N SER A 442 4.86 12.72 -3.12
CA SER A 442 3.71 12.32 -2.31
C SER A 442 2.45 12.10 -3.16
N ARG A 443 1.58 11.19 -2.72
CA ARG A 443 0.40 10.74 -3.47
C ARG A 443 -0.50 11.89 -3.95
N SER A 444 -0.71 12.89 -3.12
CA SER A 444 -1.58 14.04 -3.43
C SER A 444 -1.05 14.97 -4.50
N MET A 445 0.24 14.88 -4.86
CA MET A 445 0.83 15.68 -5.92
C MET A 445 0.45 15.18 -7.33
N GLY A 446 0.04 13.91 -7.47
CA GLY A 446 -0.33 13.34 -8.77
C GLY A 446 0.84 13.27 -9.75
N MET A 447 2.04 12.93 -9.25
CA MET A 447 3.28 12.88 -10.07
C MET A 447 3.19 11.87 -11.22
N GLU A 448 2.27 10.91 -11.19
CA GLU A 448 1.98 10.01 -12.31
C GLU A 448 1.55 10.75 -13.58
N ARG A 449 0.96 11.93 -13.45
CA ARG A 449 0.57 12.77 -14.58
C ARG A 449 1.80 13.27 -15.38
N LEU A 450 2.92 13.52 -14.68
CA LEU A 450 4.19 13.83 -15.36
C LEU A 450 4.72 12.62 -16.13
N VAL A 451 4.64 11.43 -15.54
CA VAL A 451 5.01 10.18 -16.24
C VAL A 451 4.21 10.02 -17.53
N ASP A 452 2.90 10.26 -17.47
CA ASP A 452 2.04 10.20 -18.65
C ASP A 452 2.38 11.29 -19.69
N THR A 453 2.70 12.51 -19.25
CA THR A 453 3.13 13.62 -20.13
C THR A 453 4.44 13.28 -20.84
N ILE A 454 5.44 12.78 -20.11
CA ILE A 454 6.73 12.38 -20.68
C ILE A 454 6.53 11.25 -21.71
N ARG A 455 5.74 10.23 -21.37
CA ARG A 455 5.44 9.12 -22.30
C ARG A 455 4.82 9.61 -23.60
N ASN A 456 3.77 10.41 -23.52
CA ASN A 456 3.08 10.92 -24.68
C ASN A 456 4.02 11.77 -25.57
N GLY A 457 4.87 12.61 -24.95
CA GLY A 457 5.82 13.45 -25.69
C GLY A 457 6.87 12.68 -26.48
N PHE A 458 7.36 11.55 -25.96
CA PHE A 458 8.38 10.74 -26.63
C PHE A 458 7.81 9.62 -27.52
N GLU A 459 6.59 9.13 -27.27
CA GLU A 459 5.90 8.16 -28.14
C GLU A 459 5.38 8.81 -29.43
N ASP A 460 4.94 10.05 -29.38
CA ASP A 460 4.46 10.80 -30.56
C ASP A 460 5.61 11.29 -31.44
N ALA A 461 6.75 11.67 -30.86
CA ALA A 461 7.94 12.06 -31.62
C ALA A 461 8.57 10.87 -32.41
N GLY A 462 8.25 9.62 -32.08
CA GLY A 462 8.70 8.43 -32.83
C GLY A 462 7.81 8.04 -34.00
N LYS A 463 6.71 8.78 -34.25
CA LYS A 463 5.77 8.54 -35.35
C LYS A 463 5.93 9.53 -36.53
N GLU A 464 6.77 10.55 -36.38
CA GLU A 464 7.20 11.46 -37.44
C GLU A 464 8.54 11.00 -38.06
#